data_5bda870c0255ad76c69b1bef53de27a5
#
_entry.id   5bda870c0255ad76c69b1bef53de27a5
#
_cell.length_a   1.000
_cell.length_b   1.000
_cell.length_c   1.000
_cell.angle_alpha   90.00
_cell.angle_beta   90.00
_cell.angle_gamma   90.00
#
_symmetry.space_group_name_H-M   'P 1'
#
loop_
_entity.id
_entity.type
_entity.pdbx_description
1 polymer ?
#
loop_
_entity_poly.entity_id
_entity_poly.type
_entity_poly.pdbx_seq_one_letter_code
_entity_poly.pdbx_strand_id
1 'polypeptide(L)'
;MKPSILIIYTGGTIGMRTDASTGVLVPFDFSGIYDEFPALRRLNVNIDAITMDPIIDSSNVSPENWCRLAELIRDNYAAYDGFVVLHGTDTMSYTASAMSFMLENLAKPVIFTGS
;
A
#
# COMPACT_ATOMS: atom_id res chain seq x y z
N MET A 1 13.61 3.64 -19.90
CA MET A 1 13.02 2.58 -19.04
C MET A 1 12.02 3.20 -18.09
N LYS A 2 10.85 2.62 -17.97
CA LYS A 2 9.82 3.09 -17.05
C LYS A 2 10.18 2.67 -15.62
N PRO A 3 10.07 3.58 -14.63
CA PRO A 3 10.15 3.16 -13.24
C PRO A 3 8.95 2.28 -12.86
N SER A 4 9.16 1.41 -11.91
CA SER A 4 8.13 0.49 -11.40
C SER A 4 7.79 0.86 -9.96
N ILE A 5 6.51 1.01 -9.67
CA ILE A 5 6.00 1.38 -8.36
C ILE A 5 5.09 0.27 -7.84
N LEU A 6 5.30 -0.13 -6.59
CA LEU A 6 4.42 -1.08 -5.92
C LEU A 6 3.54 -0.34 -4.93
N ILE A 7 2.22 -0.51 -5.10
CA ILE A 7 1.24 -0.02 -4.11
C ILE A 7 0.93 -1.18 -3.17
N ILE A 8 1.08 -0.93 -1.87
CA ILE A 8 0.75 -1.91 -0.83
C ILE A 8 -0.47 -1.39 -0.06
N TYR A 9 -1.59 -2.07 -0.21
CA TYR A 9 -2.79 -1.75 0.56
C TYR A 9 -2.75 -2.53 1.87
N THR A 10 -2.63 -1.82 2.98
CA THR A 10 -2.58 -2.43 4.32
C THR A 10 -3.96 -2.47 4.98
N GLY A 11 -4.82 -1.52 4.65
CA GLY A 11 -6.14 -1.34 5.23
C GLY A 11 -6.54 0.13 5.17
N GLY A 12 -7.71 0.44 5.72
CA GLY A 12 -8.23 1.80 5.75
C GLY A 12 -9.19 2.09 4.60
N THR A 13 -9.93 3.18 4.73
CA THR A 13 -11.02 3.51 3.81
C THR A 13 -10.53 3.99 2.43
N ILE A 14 -9.29 4.47 2.34
CA ILE A 14 -8.73 4.92 1.06
C ILE A 14 -8.75 3.81 0.00
N GLY A 15 -8.58 2.55 0.41
CA GLY A 15 -8.61 1.39 -0.49
C GLY A 15 -9.94 0.68 -0.53
N MET A 16 -11.01 1.31 -0.05
CA MET A 16 -12.34 0.72 -0.01
C MET A 16 -13.24 1.31 -1.10
N ARG A 17 -14.21 0.51 -1.52
CA ARG A 17 -15.29 0.97 -2.40
C ARG A 17 -16.61 0.41 -1.90
N THR A 18 -17.71 1.03 -2.31
CA THR A 18 -19.04 0.53 -1.98
C THR A 18 -19.43 -0.60 -2.93
N ASP A 19 -19.81 -1.74 -2.37
CA ASP A 19 -20.36 -2.84 -3.15
C ASP A 19 -21.74 -2.44 -3.69
N ALA A 20 -21.92 -2.48 -4.99
CA ALA A 20 -23.15 -2.06 -5.64
C ALA A 20 -24.35 -2.93 -5.25
N SER A 21 -24.14 -4.19 -4.88
CA SER A 21 -25.23 -5.11 -4.53
C SER A 21 -25.66 -5.02 -3.07
N THR A 22 -24.74 -4.66 -2.15
CA THR A 22 -25.02 -4.65 -0.71
C THR A 22 -24.95 -3.28 -0.07
N GLY A 23 -24.32 -2.30 -0.74
CA GLY A 23 -24.06 -0.98 -0.15
C GLY A 23 -22.99 -0.97 0.93
N VAL A 24 -22.30 -2.07 1.15
CA VAL A 24 -21.26 -2.21 2.17
C VAL A 24 -19.92 -1.83 1.60
N LEU A 25 -19.04 -1.21 2.41
CA LEU A 25 -17.66 -0.94 2.02
C LEU A 25 -16.87 -2.25 1.97
N VAL A 26 -16.19 -2.48 0.86
CA VAL A 26 -15.35 -3.66 0.65
C VAL A 26 -13.98 -3.20 0.11
N PRO A 27 -12.90 -3.98 0.32
CA PRO A 27 -11.61 -3.63 -0.25
C PRO A 27 -11.65 -3.55 -1.77
N PHE A 28 -11.00 -2.55 -2.33
CA PHE A 28 -10.87 -2.39 -3.77
C PHE A 28 -9.90 -3.45 -4.32
N ASP A 29 -10.27 -4.05 -5.44
CA ASP A 29 -9.38 -4.97 -6.15
C ASP A 29 -8.44 -4.17 -7.05
N PHE A 30 -7.20 -4.02 -6.61
CA PHE A 30 -6.20 -3.23 -7.34
C PHE A 30 -5.67 -3.91 -8.60
N SER A 31 -6.00 -5.18 -8.84
CA SER A 31 -5.55 -5.86 -10.06
C SER A 31 -6.08 -5.20 -11.32
N GLY A 32 -7.25 -4.55 -11.24
CA GLY A 32 -7.86 -3.81 -12.34
C GLY A 32 -7.64 -2.31 -12.30
N ILE A 33 -6.60 -1.84 -11.62
CA ILE A 33 -6.41 -0.40 -11.37
C ILE A 33 -6.33 0.42 -12.66
N TYR A 34 -5.72 -0.11 -13.72
CA TYR A 34 -5.62 0.60 -15.00
C TYR A 34 -6.97 0.72 -15.72
N ASP A 35 -7.85 -0.26 -15.53
CA ASP A 35 -9.17 -0.23 -16.12
C ASP A 35 -10.08 0.76 -15.40
N GLU A 36 -9.94 0.85 -14.07
CA GLU A 36 -10.71 1.78 -13.25
C GLU A 36 -10.23 3.21 -13.42
N PHE A 37 -8.92 3.40 -13.58
CA PHE A 37 -8.31 4.72 -13.73
C PHE A 37 -7.41 4.75 -14.97
N PRO A 38 -8.01 4.86 -16.16
CA PRO A 38 -7.24 4.82 -17.41
C PRO A 38 -6.16 5.89 -17.52
N ALA A 39 -6.32 7.01 -16.80
CA ALA A 39 -5.34 8.07 -16.81
C ALA A 39 -3.97 7.62 -16.26
N LEU A 40 -3.93 6.55 -15.47
CA LEU A 40 -2.66 6.01 -14.94
C LEU A 40 -1.75 5.49 -16.05
N ARG A 41 -2.31 5.06 -17.19
CA ARG A 41 -1.52 4.60 -18.34
C ARG A 41 -0.72 5.73 -18.99
N ARG A 42 -1.14 6.97 -18.76
CA ARG A 42 -0.44 8.16 -19.29
C ARG A 42 0.78 8.51 -18.45
N LEU A 43 0.82 8.06 -17.20
CA LEU A 43 2.01 8.17 -16.37
C LEU A 43 3.04 7.21 -16.94
N ASN A 44 4.23 7.67 -17.17
CA ASN A 44 5.28 6.81 -17.74
C ASN A 44 5.90 5.92 -16.65
N VAL A 45 5.06 5.18 -15.92
CA VAL A 45 5.44 4.28 -14.83
C VAL A 45 4.64 2.99 -14.92
N ASN A 46 5.25 1.90 -14.45
CA ASN A 46 4.54 0.64 -14.23
C ASN A 46 4.03 0.62 -12.80
N ILE A 47 2.75 0.30 -12.63
CA ILE A 47 2.12 0.26 -11.31
C ILE A 47 1.59 -1.15 -11.07
N ASP A 48 2.09 -1.78 -10.02
CA ASP A 48 1.54 -3.02 -9.48
C ASP A 48 0.97 -2.74 -8.10
N ALA A 49 0.05 -3.58 -7.67
CA ALA A 49 -0.56 -3.43 -6.36
C ALA A 49 -0.75 -4.79 -5.69
N ILE A 50 -0.53 -4.83 -4.39
CA ILE A 50 -0.82 -5.98 -3.56
C ILE A 50 -1.62 -5.54 -2.34
N THR A 51 -2.45 -6.45 -1.85
CA THR A 51 -3.22 -6.25 -0.62
C THR A 51 -2.66 -7.17 0.44
N MET A 52 -2.37 -6.62 1.62
CA MET A 52 -1.95 -7.45 2.75
C MET A 52 -3.10 -8.35 3.18
N ASP A 53 -2.79 -9.60 3.50
CA ASP A 53 -3.76 -10.58 3.98
C ASP A 53 -3.22 -11.24 5.25
N PRO A 54 -3.88 -11.06 6.39
CA PRO A 54 -5.06 -10.22 6.62
C PRO A 54 -4.77 -8.72 6.54
N ILE A 55 -5.81 -7.94 6.26
CA ILE A 55 -5.74 -6.48 6.28
C ILE A 55 -5.44 -6.00 7.72
N ILE A 56 -4.63 -4.96 7.83
CA ILE A 56 -4.35 -4.34 9.13
C ILE A 56 -5.53 -3.43 9.51
N ASP A 57 -6.15 -3.71 10.65
CA ASP A 57 -7.07 -2.76 11.27
C ASP A 57 -6.24 -1.65 11.92
N SER A 58 -6.37 -0.41 11.43
CA SER A 58 -5.55 0.69 11.91
C SER A 58 -5.78 1.03 13.38
N SER A 59 -6.91 0.63 13.96
CA SER A 59 -7.16 0.79 15.39
C SER A 59 -6.43 -0.28 16.24
N ASN A 60 -5.86 -1.28 15.62
CA ASN A 60 -5.24 -2.43 16.29
C ASN A 60 -3.91 -2.84 15.65
N VAL A 61 -3.09 -1.86 15.29
CA VAL A 61 -1.78 -2.10 14.71
C VAL A 61 -0.82 -2.66 15.75
N SER A 62 -0.03 -3.65 15.37
CA SER A 62 0.92 -4.34 16.25
C SER A 62 2.31 -4.41 15.60
N PRO A 63 3.37 -4.65 16.41
CA PRO A 63 4.71 -4.86 15.86
C PRO A 63 4.78 -6.01 14.84
N GLU A 64 3.96 -7.04 14.99
CA GLU A 64 3.87 -8.14 14.03
C GLU A 64 3.42 -7.63 12.65
N ASN A 65 2.43 -6.73 12.61
CA ASN A 65 1.97 -6.12 11.37
C ASN A 65 3.08 -5.30 10.72
N TRP A 66 3.86 -4.58 11.51
CA TRP A 66 5.01 -3.82 11.01
C TRP A 66 6.08 -4.73 10.40
N CYS A 67 6.36 -5.87 11.05
CA CYS A 67 7.31 -6.84 10.50
C CYS A 67 6.82 -7.40 9.16
N ARG A 68 5.53 -7.71 9.04
CA ARG A 68 4.94 -8.19 7.79
C ARG A 68 5.08 -7.16 6.68
N LEU A 69 4.81 -5.89 6.97
CA LEU A 69 4.95 -4.82 5.99
C LEU A 69 6.40 -4.63 5.58
N ALA A 70 7.33 -4.64 6.54
CA ALA A 70 8.75 -4.52 6.25
C ALA A 70 9.25 -5.68 5.38
N GLU A 71 8.80 -6.89 5.63
CA GLU A 71 9.16 -8.06 4.81
C GLU A 71 8.64 -7.92 3.38
N LEU A 72 7.41 -7.44 3.20
CA LEU A 72 6.85 -7.20 1.88
C LEU A 72 7.70 -6.21 1.09
N ILE A 73 8.12 -5.13 1.72
CA ILE A 73 8.95 -4.12 1.07
C ILE A 73 10.32 -4.71 0.73
N ARG A 74 10.94 -5.43 1.65
CA ARG A 74 12.26 -6.06 1.44
C ARG A 74 12.21 -7.09 0.32
N ASP A 75 11.18 -7.95 0.32
CA ASP A 75 11.04 -9.02 -0.68
C ASP A 75 10.84 -8.45 -2.09
N ASN A 76 10.24 -7.27 -2.20
CA ASN A 76 9.97 -6.63 -3.48
C ASN A 76 10.95 -5.49 -3.81
N TYR A 77 11.91 -5.24 -2.96
CA TYR A 77 12.79 -4.08 -3.07
C TYR A 77 13.56 -4.03 -4.40
N ALA A 78 14.07 -5.18 -4.84
CA ALA A 78 14.83 -5.24 -6.08
C ALA A 78 13.98 -5.08 -7.34
N ALA A 79 12.68 -5.40 -7.25
CA ALA A 79 11.77 -5.40 -8.40
C ALA A 79 11.15 -4.04 -8.68
N TYR A 80 11.17 -3.12 -7.71
CA TYR A 80 10.48 -1.83 -7.82
C TYR A 80 11.41 -0.67 -7.49
N ASP A 81 11.12 0.48 -8.07
CA ASP A 81 11.89 1.71 -7.86
C ASP A 81 11.34 2.54 -6.69
N GLY A 82 10.10 2.28 -6.29
CA GLY A 82 9.49 2.94 -5.15
C GLY A 82 8.25 2.21 -4.68
N PHE A 83 7.77 2.61 -3.50
CA PHE A 83 6.64 1.97 -2.83
C PHE A 83 5.68 3.02 -2.32
N VAL A 84 4.38 2.77 -2.49
CA VAL A 84 3.32 3.58 -1.90
C VAL A 84 2.51 2.68 -0.97
N VAL A 85 2.44 3.04 0.30
CA VAL A 85 1.70 2.27 1.30
C VAL A 85 0.39 2.99 1.62
N LEU A 86 -0.72 2.35 1.32
CA LEU A 86 -2.05 2.85 1.67
C LEU A 86 -2.42 2.32 3.05
N HIS A 87 -2.66 3.23 3.99
CA HIS A 87 -2.82 2.89 5.40
C HIS A 87 -3.96 3.70 6.01
N GLY A 88 -4.66 3.13 6.99
CA GLY A 88 -5.64 3.88 7.77
C GLY A 88 -4.94 4.97 8.59
N THR A 89 -5.59 6.12 8.73
CA THR A 89 -4.96 7.31 9.31
C THR A 89 -4.80 7.28 10.82
N ASP A 90 -5.60 6.46 11.53
CA ASP A 90 -5.58 6.43 13.01
C ASP A 90 -4.20 6.14 13.58
N THR A 91 -3.46 5.24 12.95
CA THR A 91 -2.14 4.79 13.41
C THR A 91 -1.05 4.91 12.35
N MET A 92 -1.32 5.61 11.24
CA MET A 92 -0.37 5.70 10.11
C MET A 92 0.99 6.28 10.55
N SER A 93 0.98 7.30 11.41
CA SER A 93 2.22 7.91 11.88
C SER A 93 3.09 6.94 12.69
N TYR A 94 2.47 6.06 13.46
CA TYR A 94 3.20 5.04 14.22
C TYR A 94 3.83 4.01 13.28
N THR A 95 3.09 3.56 12.29
CA THR A 95 3.61 2.62 11.29
C THR A 95 4.74 3.25 10.47
N ALA A 96 4.56 4.48 10.02
CA ALA A 96 5.58 5.20 9.27
C ALA A 96 6.88 5.36 10.09
N SER A 97 6.74 5.71 11.37
CA SER A 97 7.89 5.82 12.28
C SER A 97 8.58 4.46 12.47
N ALA A 98 7.81 3.39 12.68
CA ALA A 98 8.37 2.05 12.82
C ALA A 98 9.13 1.64 11.55
N MET A 99 8.59 1.92 10.37
CA MET A 99 9.24 1.60 9.10
C MET A 99 10.53 2.37 8.92
N SER A 100 10.63 3.61 9.40
CA SER A 100 11.85 4.39 9.29
C SER A 100 13.01 3.76 10.08
N PHE A 101 12.71 3.03 11.17
CA PHE A 101 13.72 2.27 11.92
C PHE A 101 14.00 0.91 11.30
N MET A 102 12.96 0.20 10.88
CA MET A 102 13.08 -1.18 10.37
C MET A 102 13.69 -1.23 8.98
N LEU A 103 13.55 -0.17 8.20
CA LEU A 103 14.00 -0.08 6.81
C LEU A 103 15.11 0.97 6.67
N GLU A 104 16.08 0.93 7.54
CA GLU A 104 17.23 1.85 7.48
C GLU A 104 18.01 1.71 6.18
N ASN A 105 18.60 2.81 5.73
CA ASN A 105 19.47 2.86 4.55
C ASN A 105 18.77 2.54 3.23
N LEU A 106 17.45 2.77 3.13
CA LEU A 106 16.75 2.63 1.87
C LEU A 106 17.17 3.73 0.89
N ALA A 107 17.55 3.32 -0.32
CA ALA A 107 17.81 4.25 -1.42
C ALA A 107 16.53 4.58 -2.21
N LYS A 108 15.48 3.80 -2.06
CA LYS A 108 14.23 3.94 -2.80
C LYS A 108 13.15 4.56 -1.92
N PRO A 109 12.28 5.42 -2.45
CA PRO A 109 11.25 6.06 -1.65
C PRO A 109 10.17 5.07 -1.20
N VAL A 110 9.72 5.25 0.03
CA VAL A 110 8.55 4.56 0.59
C VAL A 110 7.63 5.64 1.14
N ILE A 111 6.48 5.83 0.49
CA ILE A 111 5.56 6.92 0.78
C ILE A 111 4.30 6.34 1.43
N PHE A 112 3.93 6.88 2.58
CA PHE A 112 2.69 6.51 3.27
C PHE A 112 1.61 7.53 2.97
N THR A 113 0.42 7.03 2.64
CA THR A 113 -0.76 7.86 2.44
C THR A 113 -1.99 7.11 2.91
N GLY A 114 -3.06 7.83 3.23
CA GLY A 114 -4.26 7.19 3.71
C GLY A 114 -5.42 8.16 3.95
N SER A 115 -6.52 7.58 4.31
CA SER A 115 -7.71 8.32 4.73
C SER A 115 -8.56 7.47 5.69
#